data_b4f9f02e1d88f10a4e0d7229ec4a5515
#
_entry.id   b4f9f02e1d88f10a4e0d7229ec4a5515
#
_cell.length_a   1.000
_cell.length_b   1.000
_cell.length_c   1.000
_cell.angle_alpha   90.00
_cell.angle_beta   90.00
_cell.angle_gamma   90.00
#
_symmetry.space_group_name_H-M   'P 1'
#
loop_
_entity.id
_entity.type
_entity.pdbx_description
1 polymer ?
#
loop_
_entity_poly.entity_id
_entity_poly.type
_entity_poly.pdbx_seq_one_letter_code
_entity_poly.pdbx_strand_id
1 'polypeptide(L)'
;MKHLMSGNEATARGVYEAGIKICSAYPGTPSTEILENLPQYKDDVYCEWAPNEKVATEVAYGASIAGSRSFCTMKMVGLNVAADPLFTAGYMGVGGAFIVVTADDPSCHSSQNEQDNRHYARAAKIAMVEPSDAQECKDFVALACEVSELFDTPVLYRTTTRVCHSKGLVEFGQRTEHTHAPYARNVRKFVCTPAHAYANHPLVEERLEKLREYGCTRALENGLNKLEMGDGRVGVITASIAYEYAKEVFPEGTSFLKLGLTFPLPMDLIRDFASKVEKLYVIEELEPFMEDQIKAAGIPCVGKELTGLLYELNTQLLRQRVLGQKADYRTVDVAPANRPPALCPGCPHRGFFYTLSKRSEERRVGKECRKRG
;
A
#
# COMPACT_ATOMS: atom_id res chain seq x y z
N MET A 1 -6.76 -21.16 -15.18
CA MET A 1 -5.71 -21.98 -14.50
C MET A 1 -5.17 -21.15 -13.34
N LYS A 2 -5.04 -21.78 -12.15
CA LYS A 2 -4.53 -21.07 -10.96
C LYS A 2 -3.02 -21.25 -10.83
N HIS A 3 -2.32 -20.18 -10.53
CA HIS A 3 -0.87 -20.14 -10.34
C HIS A 3 -0.55 -19.77 -8.88
N LEU A 4 0.44 -20.43 -8.28
CA LEU A 4 0.90 -20.10 -6.95
C LEU A 4 1.87 -18.91 -7.05
N MET A 5 1.48 -17.75 -6.52
CA MET A 5 2.22 -16.49 -6.62
C MET A 5 2.30 -15.78 -5.27
N SER A 6 3.37 -15.05 -5.04
CA SER A 6 3.44 -14.03 -3.97
C SER A 6 2.61 -12.81 -4.35
N GLY A 7 2.29 -11.94 -3.36
CA GLY A 7 1.61 -10.70 -3.65
C GLY A 7 2.38 -9.80 -4.63
N ASN A 8 3.71 -9.76 -4.52
CA ASN A 8 4.56 -9.01 -5.46
C ASN A 8 4.49 -9.55 -6.89
N GLU A 9 4.61 -10.89 -7.07
CA GLU A 9 4.45 -11.54 -8.37
C GLU A 9 3.05 -11.28 -8.95
N ALA A 10 2.02 -11.38 -8.12
CA ALA A 10 0.64 -11.14 -8.50
C ALA A 10 0.39 -9.67 -8.89
N THR A 11 0.96 -8.71 -8.15
CA THR A 11 0.90 -7.28 -8.50
C THR A 11 1.54 -7.02 -9.86
N ALA A 12 2.73 -7.60 -10.14
CA ALA A 12 3.37 -7.48 -11.44
C ALA A 12 2.50 -8.07 -12.56
N ARG A 13 1.81 -9.20 -12.31
CA ARG A 13 0.83 -9.75 -13.23
C ARG A 13 -0.36 -8.81 -13.43
N GLY A 14 -0.87 -8.17 -12.38
CA GLY A 14 -1.93 -7.16 -12.45
C GLY A 14 -1.53 -5.93 -13.28
N VAL A 15 -0.30 -5.46 -13.15
CA VAL A 15 0.28 -4.38 -13.98
C VAL A 15 0.20 -4.74 -15.47
N TYR A 16 0.60 -5.96 -15.82
CA TYR A 16 0.49 -6.45 -17.19
C TYR A 16 -0.98 -6.50 -17.66
N GLU A 17 -1.86 -7.14 -16.87
CA GLU A 17 -3.27 -7.33 -17.25
C GLU A 17 -4.04 -5.99 -17.36
N ALA A 18 -3.71 -5.01 -16.50
CA ALA A 18 -4.34 -3.70 -16.51
C ALA A 18 -3.90 -2.79 -17.68
N GLY A 19 -3.02 -3.26 -18.58
CA GLY A 19 -2.57 -2.47 -19.73
C GLY A 19 -1.63 -1.30 -19.38
N ILE A 20 -0.97 -1.36 -18.22
CA ILE A 20 0.03 -0.37 -17.83
C ILE A 20 1.23 -0.50 -18.75
N LYS A 21 1.78 0.63 -19.19
CA LYS A 21 2.88 0.69 -20.18
C LYS A 21 4.22 1.10 -19.56
N ILE A 22 4.20 1.89 -18.50
CA ILE A 22 5.43 2.46 -17.91
C ILE A 22 5.46 2.14 -16.41
N CYS A 23 6.57 1.52 -16.00
CA CYS A 23 6.86 1.24 -14.60
C CYS A 23 8.22 1.77 -14.22
N SER A 24 8.31 2.54 -13.16
CA SER A 24 9.58 3.01 -12.59
C SER A 24 9.62 2.72 -11.10
N ALA A 25 10.77 2.37 -10.55
CA ALA A 25 10.89 2.02 -9.14
C ALA A 25 12.25 2.39 -8.55
N TYR A 26 12.30 2.42 -7.22
CA TYR A 26 13.54 2.38 -6.48
C TYR A 26 13.55 1.16 -5.54
N PRO A 27 14.66 0.39 -5.46
CA PRO A 27 14.69 -0.84 -4.68
C PRO A 27 14.43 -0.62 -3.20
N GLY A 28 13.53 -1.39 -2.62
CA GLY A 28 13.22 -1.34 -1.19
C GLY A 28 12.27 -2.49 -0.78
N THR A 29 12.76 -3.41 0.06
CA THR A 29 11.93 -4.49 0.62
C THR A 29 10.82 -3.87 1.51
N PRO A 30 9.53 -4.27 1.35
CA PRO A 30 9.10 -5.53 0.73
C PRO A 30 8.59 -5.43 -0.73
N SER A 31 8.71 -4.32 -1.45
CA SER A 31 8.12 -4.13 -2.78
C SER A 31 9.06 -4.34 -3.97
N THR A 32 10.35 -4.61 -3.73
CA THR A 32 11.39 -4.72 -4.78
C THR A 32 11.00 -5.73 -5.88
N GLU A 33 10.49 -6.88 -5.48
CA GLU A 33 10.17 -7.99 -6.37
C GLU A 33 9.03 -7.68 -7.35
N ILE A 34 8.24 -6.61 -7.13
CA ILE A 34 7.23 -6.18 -8.10
C ILE A 34 7.92 -5.81 -9.42
N LEU A 35 8.92 -4.90 -9.38
CA LEU A 35 9.63 -4.51 -10.59
C LEU A 35 10.52 -5.64 -11.14
N GLU A 36 11.11 -6.48 -10.27
CA GLU A 36 11.92 -7.63 -10.70
C GLU A 36 11.13 -8.66 -11.51
N ASN A 37 9.83 -8.76 -11.30
CA ASN A 37 8.95 -9.68 -12.03
C ASN A 37 8.39 -9.07 -13.33
N LEU A 38 8.45 -7.76 -13.55
CA LEU A 38 7.93 -7.13 -14.76
C LEU A 38 8.73 -7.40 -16.05
N PRO A 39 10.06 -7.65 -16.04
CA PRO A 39 10.81 -7.93 -17.27
C PRO A 39 10.31 -9.15 -18.06
N GLN A 40 9.53 -10.06 -17.45
CA GLN A 40 8.86 -11.14 -18.19
C GLN A 40 7.83 -10.60 -19.22
N TYR A 41 7.38 -9.36 -19.05
CA TYR A 41 6.41 -8.66 -19.90
C TYR A 41 7.05 -7.49 -20.69
N LYS A 42 8.36 -7.53 -20.93
CA LYS A 42 9.15 -6.43 -21.53
C LYS A 42 8.67 -5.96 -22.90
N ASP A 43 7.95 -6.80 -23.63
CA ASP A 43 7.41 -6.45 -24.95
C ASP A 43 6.18 -5.54 -24.85
N ASP A 44 5.53 -5.51 -23.68
CA ASP A 44 4.32 -4.75 -23.40
C ASP A 44 4.50 -3.65 -22.36
N VAL A 45 5.47 -3.80 -21.45
CA VAL A 45 5.69 -2.92 -20.29
C VAL A 45 7.15 -2.46 -20.24
N TYR A 46 7.37 -1.17 -20.36
CA TYR A 46 8.67 -0.58 -20.10
C TYR A 46 8.93 -0.50 -18.60
N CYS A 47 10.10 -0.96 -18.15
CA CYS A 47 10.47 -1.00 -16.74
C CYS A 47 11.86 -0.42 -16.53
N GLU A 48 12.02 0.43 -15.51
CA GLU A 48 13.33 0.97 -15.14
C GLU A 48 13.51 1.14 -13.64
N TRP A 49 14.76 1.00 -13.18
CA TRP A 49 15.20 1.43 -11.87
C TRP A 49 15.64 2.90 -11.92
N ALA A 50 15.02 3.71 -11.09
CA ALA A 50 15.40 5.12 -10.94
C ALA A 50 16.51 5.29 -9.89
N PRO A 51 17.22 6.43 -9.86
CA PRO A 51 18.25 6.70 -8.85
C PRO A 51 17.70 6.98 -7.44
N ASN A 52 16.42 7.33 -7.31
CA ASN A 52 15.67 7.45 -6.07
C ASN A 52 14.16 7.46 -6.33
N GLU A 53 13.37 7.44 -5.26
CA GLU A 53 11.91 7.32 -5.32
C GLU A 53 11.23 8.56 -5.90
N LYS A 54 11.78 9.77 -5.68
CA LYS A 54 11.25 10.99 -6.30
C LYS A 54 11.34 10.91 -7.83
N VAL A 55 12.50 10.52 -8.36
CA VAL A 55 12.69 10.35 -9.81
C VAL A 55 11.79 9.24 -10.35
N ALA A 56 11.66 8.10 -9.64
CA ALA A 56 10.74 7.03 -10.03
C ALA A 56 9.31 7.54 -10.19
N THR A 57 8.85 8.33 -9.22
CA THR A 57 7.51 8.92 -9.20
C THR A 57 7.35 9.94 -10.34
N GLU A 58 8.34 10.79 -10.57
CA GLU A 58 8.29 11.81 -11.62
C GLU A 58 8.29 11.20 -13.03
N VAL A 59 9.06 10.12 -13.27
CA VAL A 59 9.04 9.37 -14.54
C VAL A 59 7.65 8.78 -14.80
N ALA A 60 7.09 8.06 -13.81
CA ALA A 60 5.77 7.46 -13.94
C ALA A 60 4.67 8.54 -14.09
N TYR A 61 4.77 9.63 -13.33
CA TYR A 61 3.81 10.73 -13.45
C TYR A 61 3.91 11.47 -14.80
N GLY A 62 5.12 11.66 -15.32
CA GLY A 62 5.32 12.21 -16.67
C GLY A 62 4.65 11.35 -17.74
N ALA A 63 4.74 10.03 -17.63
CA ALA A 63 4.04 9.09 -18.50
C ALA A 63 2.51 9.20 -18.37
N SER A 64 2.00 9.36 -17.14
CA SER A 64 0.59 9.63 -16.90
C SER A 64 0.12 10.93 -17.56
N ILE A 65 0.86 12.02 -17.39
CA ILE A 65 0.55 13.31 -18.03
C ILE A 65 0.49 13.16 -19.56
N ALA A 66 1.33 12.31 -20.14
CA ALA A 66 1.32 11.98 -21.57
C ALA A 66 0.14 11.08 -22.00
N GLY A 67 -0.71 10.66 -21.07
CA GLY A 67 -1.91 9.85 -21.34
C GLY A 67 -1.70 8.34 -21.20
N SER A 68 -0.54 7.88 -20.76
CA SER A 68 -0.26 6.46 -20.56
C SER A 68 -0.61 6.01 -19.14
N ARG A 69 -1.16 4.80 -18.99
CA ARG A 69 -1.22 4.18 -17.66
C ARG A 69 0.18 3.91 -17.15
N SER A 70 0.45 4.35 -15.94
CA SER A 70 1.77 4.31 -15.32
C SER A 70 1.75 3.86 -13.87
N PHE A 71 2.89 3.35 -13.41
CA PHE A 71 3.02 2.69 -12.13
C PHE A 71 4.40 2.99 -11.54
N CYS A 72 4.47 3.35 -10.28
CA CYS A 72 5.75 3.37 -9.57
C CYS A 72 5.64 2.58 -8.25
N THR A 73 6.75 1.98 -7.82
CA THR A 73 6.77 1.19 -6.59
C THR A 73 7.98 1.51 -5.73
N MET A 74 7.73 1.56 -4.45
CA MET A 74 8.71 1.89 -3.43
C MET A 74 8.33 1.32 -2.06
N LYS A 75 9.30 1.25 -1.20
CA LYS A 75 9.12 0.98 0.23
C LYS A 75 8.47 2.20 0.93
N MET A 76 7.91 1.98 2.12
CA MET A 76 7.26 3.03 2.91
C MET A 76 8.13 4.28 3.13
N VAL A 77 9.41 4.13 3.46
CA VAL A 77 10.31 5.27 3.66
C VAL A 77 10.65 6.00 2.36
N GLY A 78 10.51 5.32 1.22
CA GLY A 78 10.67 5.93 -0.10
C GLY A 78 9.55 6.91 -0.42
N LEU A 79 8.35 6.69 0.12
CA LEU A 79 7.24 7.63 -0.04
C LEU A 79 7.54 8.99 0.59
N ASN A 80 8.38 9.04 1.65
CA ASN A 80 8.85 10.30 2.22
C ASN A 80 9.65 11.13 1.20
N VAL A 81 10.44 10.44 0.36
CA VAL A 81 11.25 11.07 -0.72
C VAL A 81 10.35 11.47 -1.90
N ALA A 82 9.33 10.67 -2.19
CA ALA A 82 8.37 10.87 -3.28
C ALA A 82 7.19 11.79 -2.90
N ALA A 83 7.13 12.29 -1.67
CA ALA A 83 6.00 13.08 -1.19
C ALA A 83 5.71 14.33 -2.04
N ASP A 84 6.74 15.08 -2.43
CA ASP A 84 6.58 16.31 -3.22
C ASP A 84 5.84 16.07 -4.56
N PRO A 85 6.29 15.18 -5.46
CA PRO A 85 5.55 14.89 -6.68
C PRO A 85 4.17 14.25 -6.41
N LEU A 86 4.02 13.43 -5.36
CA LEU A 86 2.74 12.82 -5.01
C LEU A 86 1.68 13.87 -4.64
N PHE A 87 2.02 14.80 -3.75
CA PHE A 87 1.13 15.89 -3.33
C PHE A 87 0.78 16.80 -4.50
N THR A 88 1.74 17.11 -5.34
CA THR A 88 1.54 17.93 -6.55
C THR A 88 0.59 17.22 -7.53
N ALA A 89 0.80 15.92 -7.78
CA ALA A 89 -0.08 15.11 -8.64
C ALA A 89 -1.51 15.05 -8.09
N GLY A 90 -1.68 15.00 -6.75
CA GLY A 90 -2.98 15.07 -6.09
C GLY A 90 -3.80 16.32 -6.46
N TYR A 91 -3.13 17.43 -6.70
CA TYR A 91 -3.77 18.68 -7.13
C TYR A 91 -3.97 18.80 -8.64
N MET A 92 -3.01 18.27 -9.43
CA MET A 92 -3.05 18.39 -10.88
C MET A 92 -3.92 17.31 -11.56
N GLY A 93 -4.13 16.17 -10.89
CA GLY A 93 -4.80 15.02 -11.48
C GLY A 93 -3.89 14.24 -12.44
N VAL A 94 -4.49 13.44 -13.30
CA VAL A 94 -3.79 12.48 -14.17
C VAL A 94 -4.15 12.67 -15.64
N GLY A 95 -3.35 12.14 -16.56
CA GLY A 95 -3.67 12.07 -17.99
C GLY A 95 -4.13 10.65 -18.37
N GLY A 96 -3.35 9.64 -17.98
CA GLY A 96 -3.73 8.24 -17.85
C GLY A 96 -3.59 7.83 -16.40
N ALA A 97 -4.04 6.63 -16.01
CA ALA A 97 -3.96 6.18 -14.63
C ALA A 97 -2.54 6.28 -14.05
N PHE A 98 -2.45 6.76 -12.82
CA PHE A 98 -1.20 6.87 -12.09
C PHE A 98 -1.31 6.16 -10.75
N ILE A 99 -0.60 5.04 -10.60
CA ILE A 99 -0.60 4.21 -9.43
C ILE A 99 0.74 4.30 -8.72
N VAL A 100 0.70 4.64 -7.44
CA VAL A 100 1.89 4.69 -6.57
C VAL A 100 1.78 3.59 -5.54
N VAL A 101 2.63 2.58 -5.66
CA VAL A 101 2.71 1.51 -4.66
C VAL A 101 3.62 1.94 -3.53
N THR A 102 3.12 1.80 -2.32
CA THR A 102 3.90 1.89 -1.09
C THR A 102 3.75 0.60 -0.29
N ALA A 103 4.86 0.06 0.16
CA ALA A 103 4.84 -1.17 0.95
C ALA A 103 5.31 -0.90 2.38
N ASP A 104 4.38 -1.00 3.32
CA ASP A 104 4.64 -0.84 4.74
C ASP A 104 5.26 -2.10 5.35
N ASP A 105 6.03 -1.93 6.40
CA ASP A 105 6.77 -3.01 7.07
C ASP A 105 6.45 -3.05 8.57
N PRO A 106 5.23 -3.49 8.96
CA PRO A 106 4.88 -3.71 10.35
C PRO A 106 5.90 -4.62 11.03
N SER A 107 6.32 -4.29 12.25
CA SER A 107 7.43 -4.93 12.97
C SER A 107 8.84 -4.61 12.47
N CYS A 108 9.02 -3.71 11.52
CA CYS A 108 10.34 -3.28 11.04
C CYS A 108 11.27 -4.43 10.61
N HIS A 109 10.75 -5.48 9.92
CA HIS A 109 11.52 -6.67 9.54
C HIS A 109 12.80 -6.34 8.76
N SER A 110 12.74 -5.31 7.90
CA SER A 110 13.90 -4.83 7.15
C SER A 110 13.94 -3.30 7.01
N SER A 111 13.43 -2.58 8.01
CA SER A 111 13.25 -1.12 7.96
C SER A 111 13.92 -0.43 9.13
N GLN A 112 14.33 0.81 8.93
CA GLN A 112 14.95 1.67 9.95
C GLN A 112 13.95 2.33 10.91
N ASN A 113 12.67 2.30 10.59
CA ASN A 113 11.55 2.72 11.43
C ASN A 113 10.26 2.02 10.97
N GLU A 114 9.18 2.23 11.70
CA GLU A 114 7.83 1.81 11.33
C GLU A 114 7.04 3.06 10.91
N GLN A 115 6.32 2.98 9.79
CA GLN A 115 5.48 4.06 9.28
C GLN A 115 4.14 3.49 8.82
N ASP A 116 3.09 4.29 9.00
CA ASP A 116 1.77 4.01 8.43
C ASP A 116 1.52 4.96 7.26
N ASN A 117 1.74 4.48 6.05
CA ASN A 117 1.64 5.31 4.87
C ASN A 117 0.19 5.62 4.45
N ARG A 118 -0.81 5.09 5.15
CA ARG A 118 -2.21 5.48 4.97
C ARG A 118 -2.43 6.97 5.22
N HIS A 119 -1.65 7.55 6.13
CA HIS A 119 -1.67 9.00 6.40
C HIS A 119 -1.25 9.86 5.21
N TYR A 120 -0.41 9.33 4.30
CA TYR A 120 -0.05 10.05 3.08
C TYR A 120 -1.24 10.21 2.14
N ALA A 121 -2.06 9.17 1.96
CA ALA A 121 -3.28 9.28 1.14
C ALA A 121 -4.22 10.37 1.68
N ARG A 122 -4.40 10.39 3.00
CA ARG A 122 -5.22 11.39 3.69
C ARG A 122 -4.66 12.81 3.54
N ALA A 123 -3.35 12.98 3.73
CA ALA A 123 -2.69 14.28 3.65
C ALA A 123 -2.65 14.82 2.20
N ALA A 124 -2.37 13.94 1.22
CA ALA A 124 -2.36 14.29 -0.20
C ALA A 124 -3.75 14.35 -0.84
N LYS A 125 -4.81 13.92 -0.12
CA LYS A 125 -6.21 13.89 -0.60
C LYS A 125 -6.38 13.07 -1.89
N ILE A 126 -5.76 11.90 -1.93
CA ILE A 126 -5.79 10.95 -3.05
C ILE A 126 -6.44 9.63 -2.63
N ALA A 127 -7.00 8.91 -3.59
CA ALA A 127 -7.58 7.60 -3.31
C ALA A 127 -6.50 6.60 -2.82
N MET A 128 -6.91 5.67 -1.93
CA MET A 128 -6.05 4.58 -1.47
C MET A 128 -6.74 3.23 -1.56
N VAL A 129 -6.01 2.26 -2.09
CA VAL A 129 -6.46 0.88 -2.29
C VAL A 129 -5.52 -0.08 -1.57
N GLU A 130 -6.10 -1.05 -0.84
CA GLU A 130 -5.35 -2.04 -0.07
C GLU A 130 -5.84 -3.47 -0.36
N PRO A 131 -5.06 -4.31 -1.05
CA PRO A 131 -5.38 -5.73 -1.23
C PRO A 131 -5.11 -6.53 0.05
N SER A 132 -5.81 -7.67 0.22
CA SER A 132 -5.65 -8.57 1.35
C SER A 132 -4.87 -9.85 1.04
N ASP A 133 -4.90 -10.29 -0.20
CA ASP A 133 -4.24 -11.52 -0.66
C ASP A 133 -3.62 -11.39 -2.05
N ALA A 134 -3.00 -12.46 -2.53
CA ALA A 134 -2.33 -12.47 -3.84
C ALA A 134 -3.31 -12.29 -5.02
N GLN A 135 -4.55 -12.79 -4.93
CA GLN A 135 -5.55 -12.58 -5.99
C GLN A 135 -5.94 -11.11 -6.09
N GLU A 136 -6.20 -10.48 -4.95
CA GLU A 136 -6.52 -9.06 -4.90
C GLU A 136 -5.31 -8.18 -5.28
N CYS A 137 -4.09 -8.61 -4.96
CA CYS A 137 -2.88 -7.94 -5.45
C CYS A 137 -2.84 -7.82 -6.96
N LYS A 138 -3.38 -8.82 -7.69
CA LYS A 138 -3.51 -8.75 -9.14
C LYS A 138 -4.72 -7.92 -9.57
N ASP A 139 -5.89 -8.24 -9.05
CA ASP A 139 -7.16 -7.68 -9.54
C ASP A 139 -7.31 -6.19 -9.22
N PHE A 140 -6.83 -5.76 -8.05
CA PHE A 140 -6.97 -4.38 -7.60
C PHE A 140 -6.09 -3.39 -8.39
N VAL A 141 -5.08 -3.85 -9.15
CA VAL A 141 -4.33 -2.97 -10.05
C VAL A 141 -5.24 -2.40 -11.14
N ALA A 142 -6.09 -3.24 -11.75
CA ALA A 142 -7.05 -2.79 -12.75
C ALA A 142 -8.11 -1.86 -12.15
N LEU A 143 -8.62 -2.19 -10.95
CA LEU A 143 -9.58 -1.34 -10.23
C LEU A 143 -8.96 0.00 -9.80
N ALA A 144 -7.69 0.00 -9.40
CA ALA A 144 -6.95 1.23 -9.09
C ALA A 144 -6.77 2.12 -10.34
N CYS A 145 -6.53 1.52 -11.51
CA CYS A 145 -6.51 2.28 -12.77
C CYS A 145 -7.88 2.89 -13.08
N GLU A 146 -8.98 2.13 -12.89
CA GLU A 146 -10.34 2.64 -13.06
C GLU A 146 -10.62 3.82 -12.13
N VAL A 147 -10.31 3.70 -10.84
CA VAL A 147 -10.46 4.77 -9.85
C VAL A 147 -9.63 5.99 -10.24
N SER A 148 -8.37 5.79 -10.65
CA SER A 148 -7.48 6.89 -11.04
C SER A 148 -8.04 7.69 -12.21
N GLU A 149 -8.50 7.00 -13.27
CA GLU A 149 -9.03 7.64 -14.48
C GLU A 149 -10.42 8.26 -14.26
N LEU A 150 -11.30 7.58 -13.51
CA LEU A 150 -12.66 8.05 -13.26
C LEU A 150 -12.68 9.31 -12.40
N PHE A 151 -11.80 9.41 -11.43
CA PHE A 151 -11.76 10.50 -10.47
C PHE A 151 -10.62 11.50 -10.70
N ASP A 152 -9.86 11.36 -11.77
CA ASP A 152 -8.76 12.26 -12.09
C ASP A 152 -7.77 12.43 -10.91
N THR A 153 -7.29 11.32 -10.37
CA THR A 153 -6.46 11.30 -9.15
C THR A 153 -5.38 10.22 -9.21
N PRO A 154 -4.18 10.46 -8.67
CA PRO A 154 -3.30 9.34 -8.34
C PRO A 154 -3.99 8.39 -7.35
N VAL A 155 -3.63 7.12 -7.40
CA VAL A 155 -4.07 6.13 -6.41
C VAL A 155 -2.85 5.62 -5.65
N LEU A 156 -2.89 5.74 -4.34
CA LEU A 156 -1.94 5.08 -3.47
C LEU A 156 -2.37 3.61 -3.32
N TYR A 157 -1.56 2.70 -3.83
CA TYR A 157 -1.76 1.26 -3.73
C TYR A 157 -0.88 0.76 -2.58
N ARG A 158 -1.50 0.51 -1.43
CA ARG A 158 -0.76 0.15 -0.22
C ARG A 158 -0.76 -1.35 0.02
N THR A 159 0.42 -1.89 0.25
CA THR A 159 0.64 -3.28 0.66
C THR A 159 1.41 -3.32 1.98
N THR A 160 1.50 -4.50 2.59
CA THR A 160 2.35 -4.75 3.76
C THR A 160 3.27 -5.93 3.49
N THR A 161 4.31 -6.10 4.29
CA THR A 161 5.29 -7.20 4.16
C THR A 161 4.61 -8.56 4.01
N ARG A 162 3.55 -8.83 4.76
CA ARG A 162 2.84 -10.12 4.68
C ARG A 162 2.08 -10.27 3.38
N VAL A 163 1.38 -9.24 2.93
CA VAL A 163 0.70 -9.25 1.62
C VAL A 163 1.70 -9.44 0.49
N CYS A 164 2.83 -8.72 0.52
CA CYS A 164 3.86 -8.80 -0.52
C CYS A 164 4.45 -10.21 -0.69
N HIS A 165 4.72 -10.90 0.43
CA HIS A 165 5.49 -12.14 0.42
C HIS A 165 4.67 -13.41 0.64
N SER A 166 3.43 -13.33 1.14
CA SER A 166 2.55 -14.49 1.26
C SER A 166 2.15 -15.01 -0.11
N LYS A 167 2.14 -16.34 -0.25
CA LYS A 167 1.76 -16.99 -1.50
C LYS A 167 0.31 -17.44 -1.49
N GLY A 168 -0.39 -17.15 -2.58
CA GLY A 168 -1.77 -17.55 -2.81
C GLY A 168 -1.98 -18.08 -4.22
N LEU A 169 -3.15 -18.67 -4.46
CA LEU A 169 -3.55 -19.14 -5.79
C LEU A 169 -4.19 -17.99 -6.56
N VAL A 170 -3.61 -17.63 -7.69
CA VAL A 170 -4.02 -16.50 -8.54
C VAL A 170 -4.53 -17.00 -9.87
N GLU A 171 -5.72 -16.57 -10.23
CA GLU A 171 -6.30 -16.78 -11.57
C GLU A 171 -5.87 -15.65 -12.49
N PHE A 172 -5.33 -16.01 -13.68
CA PHE A 172 -4.93 -15.03 -14.67
C PHE A 172 -6.12 -14.59 -15.51
N GLY A 173 -6.17 -13.27 -15.74
CA GLY A 173 -7.00 -12.64 -16.76
C GLY A 173 -6.23 -12.40 -18.05
N GLN A 174 -6.91 -11.75 -18.98
CA GLN A 174 -6.30 -11.28 -20.22
C GLN A 174 -5.85 -9.83 -20.07
N ARG A 175 -4.80 -9.45 -20.80
CA ARG A 175 -4.37 -8.07 -20.86
C ARG A 175 -5.43 -7.21 -21.52
N THR A 176 -5.77 -6.10 -20.85
CA THR A 176 -6.61 -5.05 -21.42
C THR A 176 -5.72 -4.06 -22.16
N GLU A 177 -5.92 -3.91 -23.45
CA GLU A 177 -5.20 -2.85 -24.19
C GLU A 177 -5.78 -1.49 -23.83
N HIS A 178 -4.92 -0.62 -23.31
CA HIS A 178 -5.26 0.77 -23.06
C HIS A 178 -4.82 1.64 -24.22
N THR A 179 -5.78 2.18 -24.96
CA THR A 179 -5.51 3.16 -26.02
C THR A 179 -5.52 4.54 -25.39
N HIS A 180 -4.34 5.13 -25.24
CA HIS A 180 -4.23 6.50 -24.77
C HIS A 180 -4.49 7.50 -25.90
N ALA A 181 -5.15 8.61 -25.57
CA ALA A 181 -5.28 9.73 -26.49
C ALA A 181 -3.90 10.37 -26.76
N PRO A 182 -3.68 10.91 -27.98
CA PRO A 182 -2.48 11.67 -28.22
C PRO A 182 -2.30 12.79 -27.20
N TYR A 183 -1.06 13.05 -26.79
CA TYR A 183 -0.76 14.11 -25.84
C TYR A 183 -1.33 15.44 -26.29
N ALA A 184 -2.15 16.05 -25.45
CA ALA A 184 -2.68 17.39 -25.66
C ALA A 184 -2.14 18.32 -24.57
N ARG A 185 -1.46 19.39 -25.00
CA ARG A 185 -0.93 20.38 -24.06
C ARG A 185 -2.05 21.04 -23.27
N ASN A 186 -2.05 20.85 -21.95
CA ASN A 186 -3.00 21.49 -21.04
C ASN A 186 -2.25 22.17 -19.89
N VAL A 187 -1.83 23.40 -20.12
CA VAL A 187 -1.08 24.22 -19.14
C VAL A 187 -1.94 24.47 -17.89
N ARG A 188 -3.25 24.67 -18.08
CA ARG A 188 -4.15 24.92 -16.94
C ARG A 188 -4.22 23.75 -15.98
N LYS A 189 -4.15 22.51 -16.49
CA LYS A 189 -4.20 21.29 -15.68
C LYS A 189 -2.82 20.93 -15.11
N PHE A 190 -1.80 20.87 -15.96
CA PHE A 190 -0.51 20.22 -15.65
C PHE A 190 0.63 21.18 -15.28
N VAL A 191 0.36 22.47 -15.05
CA VAL A 191 1.35 23.41 -14.51
C VAL A 191 0.83 23.93 -13.16
N CYS A 192 1.41 23.43 -12.06
CA CYS A 192 0.98 23.74 -10.70
C CYS A 192 1.49 25.11 -10.22
N THR A 193 0.95 26.20 -10.83
CA THR A 193 1.17 27.55 -10.28
C THR A 193 0.24 27.81 -9.09
N PRO A 194 0.54 28.78 -8.21
CA PRO A 194 -0.35 29.12 -7.08
C PRO A 194 -1.79 29.40 -7.52
N ALA A 195 -2.00 30.11 -8.64
CA ALA A 195 -3.33 30.40 -9.19
C ALA A 195 -4.06 29.11 -9.64
N HIS A 196 -3.35 28.18 -10.28
CA HIS A 196 -3.94 26.91 -10.68
C HIS A 196 -4.24 26.02 -9.47
N ALA A 197 -3.32 25.92 -8.50
CA ALA A 197 -3.54 25.17 -7.27
C ALA A 197 -4.75 25.69 -6.50
N TYR A 198 -4.88 27.02 -6.34
CA TYR A 198 -6.04 27.64 -5.72
C TYR A 198 -7.36 27.24 -6.39
N ALA A 199 -7.40 27.30 -7.72
CA ALA A 199 -8.61 26.94 -8.49
C ALA A 199 -8.85 25.42 -8.55
N ASN A 200 -7.85 24.57 -8.31
CA ASN A 200 -8.01 23.12 -8.25
C ASN A 200 -8.46 22.63 -6.86
N HIS A 201 -8.22 23.39 -5.79
CA HIS A 201 -8.56 22.96 -4.43
C HIS A 201 -10.05 22.55 -4.27
N PRO A 202 -11.06 23.33 -4.75
CA PRO A 202 -12.45 22.87 -4.70
C PRO A 202 -12.69 21.55 -5.43
N LEU A 203 -12.01 21.32 -6.56
CA LEU A 203 -12.15 20.08 -7.33
C LEU A 203 -11.57 18.88 -6.59
N VAL A 204 -10.49 19.09 -5.80
CA VAL A 204 -9.93 18.05 -4.94
C VAL A 204 -10.91 17.65 -3.85
N GLU A 205 -11.59 18.60 -3.20
CA GLU A 205 -12.59 18.32 -2.16
C GLU A 205 -13.82 17.62 -2.75
N GLU A 206 -14.36 18.12 -3.86
CA GLU A 206 -15.48 17.49 -4.57
C GLU A 206 -15.16 16.05 -4.99
N ARG A 207 -13.93 15.79 -5.43
CA ARG A 207 -13.46 14.47 -5.79
C ARG A 207 -13.47 13.50 -4.60
N LEU A 208 -13.09 13.97 -3.41
CA LEU A 208 -13.13 13.13 -2.21
C LEU A 208 -14.56 12.71 -1.85
N GLU A 209 -15.56 13.61 -2.02
CA GLU A 209 -16.95 13.24 -1.80
C GLU A 209 -17.43 12.20 -2.81
N LYS A 210 -17.13 12.37 -4.09
CA LYS A 210 -17.44 11.37 -5.13
C LYS A 210 -16.78 10.02 -4.88
N LEU A 211 -15.54 10.01 -4.37
CA LEU A 211 -14.84 8.79 -3.97
C LEU A 211 -15.51 8.09 -2.78
N ARG A 212 -16.04 8.85 -1.80
CA ARG A 212 -16.81 8.28 -0.68
C ARG A 212 -18.09 7.60 -1.18
N GLU A 213 -18.81 8.26 -2.08
CA GLU A 213 -20.00 7.70 -2.71
C GLU A 213 -19.68 6.43 -3.52
N TYR A 214 -18.60 6.47 -4.31
CA TYR A 214 -18.11 5.29 -5.03
C TYR A 214 -17.80 4.13 -4.07
N GLY A 215 -17.16 4.42 -2.94
CA GLY A 215 -16.86 3.43 -1.89
C GLY A 215 -18.12 2.79 -1.29
N CYS A 216 -19.22 3.53 -1.23
CA CYS A 216 -20.51 3.04 -0.73
C CYS A 216 -21.30 2.19 -1.75
N THR A 217 -21.01 2.34 -3.05
CA THR A 217 -21.82 1.78 -4.15
C THR A 217 -20.98 0.89 -5.06
N ARG A 218 -20.36 1.47 -6.08
CA ARG A 218 -19.65 0.74 -7.13
C ARG A 218 -18.47 -0.10 -6.64
N ALA A 219 -17.80 0.34 -5.56
CA ALA A 219 -16.74 -0.45 -4.94
C ALA A 219 -17.23 -1.78 -4.34
N LEU A 220 -18.52 -1.86 -3.93
CA LEU A 220 -19.15 -3.14 -3.55
C LEU A 220 -19.50 -3.98 -4.78
N GLU A 221 -20.00 -3.35 -5.84
CA GLU A 221 -20.42 -4.04 -7.05
C GLU A 221 -19.25 -4.71 -7.80
N ASN A 222 -18.09 -4.04 -7.85
CA ASN A 222 -16.89 -4.54 -8.53
C ASN A 222 -15.94 -5.37 -7.63
N GLY A 223 -16.30 -5.55 -6.36
CA GLY A 223 -15.56 -6.38 -5.41
C GLY A 223 -14.35 -5.72 -4.76
N LEU A 224 -14.13 -4.42 -4.97
CA LEU A 224 -13.10 -3.66 -4.26
C LEU A 224 -13.38 -3.61 -2.76
N ASN A 225 -14.64 -3.32 -2.39
CA ASN A 225 -15.14 -3.53 -1.03
C ASN A 225 -16.01 -4.78 -0.97
N LYS A 226 -16.05 -5.47 0.18
CA LYS A 226 -16.87 -6.66 0.38
C LYS A 226 -17.72 -6.53 1.64
N LEU A 227 -19.00 -6.83 1.53
CA LEU A 227 -19.94 -6.88 2.65
C LEU A 227 -20.45 -8.32 2.81
N GLU A 228 -20.16 -8.93 3.95
CA GLU A 228 -20.61 -10.26 4.30
C GLU A 228 -21.44 -10.15 5.59
N MET A 229 -22.75 -10.33 5.51
CA MET A 229 -23.61 -10.28 6.68
C MET A 229 -23.75 -11.64 7.31
N GLY A 230 -23.53 -11.70 8.60
CA GLY A 230 -23.75 -12.87 9.47
C GLY A 230 -25.03 -12.75 10.30
N ASP A 231 -24.94 -13.09 11.59
CA ASP A 231 -26.11 -13.13 12.50
C ASP A 231 -26.42 -11.77 13.18
N GLY A 232 -25.61 -10.76 12.95
CA GLY A 232 -25.78 -9.42 13.50
C GLY A 232 -25.23 -9.20 14.91
N ARG A 233 -24.75 -10.25 15.61
CA ARG A 233 -24.18 -10.08 16.96
C ARG A 233 -22.82 -9.38 16.93
N VAL A 234 -21.97 -9.76 15.98
CA VAL A 234 -20.61 -9.23 15.85
C VAL A 234 -20.38 -8.73 14.42
N GLY A 235 -19.87 -7.52 14.31
CA GLY A 235 -19.39 -6.93 13.06
C GLY A 235 -17.91 -6.60 13.14
N VAL A 236 -17.19 -6.83 12.04
CA VAL A 236 -15.77 -6.50 11.91
C VAL A 236 -15.57 -5.64 10.66
N ILE A 237 -15.03 -4.44 10.84
CA ILE A 237 -14.52 -3.60 9.76
C ILE A 237 -13.01 -3.83 9.68
N THR A 238 -12.48 -4.10 8.50
CA THR A 238 -11.08 -4.47 8.33
C THR A 238 -10.60 -4.22 6.89
N ALA A 239 -9.28 -4.24 6.70
CA ALA A 239 -8.64 -4.05 5.41
C ALA A 239 -7.32 -4.85 5.34
N SER A 240 -6.79 -5.01 4.12
CA SER A 240 -5.49 -5.65 3.88
C SER A 240 -5.40 -7.02 4.56
N ILE A 241 -4.21 -7.45 4.97
CA ILE A 241 -3.97 -8.76 5.60
C ILE A 241 -4.75 -8.97 6.90
N ALA A 242 -5.13 -7.89 7.59
CA ALA A 242 -5.92 -7.99 8.83
C ALA A 242 -7.29 -8.64 8.58
N TYR A 243 -7.84 -8.55 7.36
CA TYR A 243 -9.06 -9.26 6.96
C TYR A 243 -8.86 -10.78 7.03
N GLU A 244 -7.77 -11.29 6.46
CA GLU A 244 -7.48 -12.73 6.46
C GLU A 244 -7.34 -13.27 7.89
N TYR A 245 -6.64 -12.54 8.75
CA TYR A 245 -6.50 -12.90 10.16
C TYR A 245 -7.83 -12.85 10.92
N ALA A 246 -8.65 -11.84 10.66
CA ALA A 246 -9.95 -11.71 11.31
C ALA A 246 -10.91 -12.83 10.86
N LYS A 247 -10.93 -13.17 9.58
CA LYS A 247 -11.74 -14.28 9.04
C LYS A 247 -11.38 -15.63 9.66
N GLU A 248 -10.11 -15.86 9.97
CA GLU A 248 -9.66 -17.10 10.61
C GLU A 248 -10.02 -17.18 12.10
N VAL A 249 -10.12 -16.02 12.77
CA VAL A 249 -10.21 -15.96 14.25
C VAL A 249 -11.62 -15.72 14.75
N PHE A 250 -12.38 -14.83 14.11
CA PHE A 250 -13.72 -14.51 14.57
C PHE A 250 -14.68 -15.69 14.34
N PRO A 251 -15.65 -15.92 15.25
CA PRO A 251 -16.54 -17.06 15.17
C PRO A 251 -17.41 -17.03 13.90
N GLU A 252 -17.91 -18.21 13.54
CA GLU A 252 -18.94 -18.34 12.50
C GLU A 252 -20.16 -17.48 12.85
N GLY A 253 -20.78 -16.87 11.82
CA GLY A 253 -21.87 -15.92 12.01
C GLY A 253 -21.42 -14.48 12.19
N THR A 254 -20.12 -14.17 12.28
CA THR A 254 -19.60 -12.81 12.29
C THR A 254 -19.86 -12.11 10.95
N SER A 255 -20.32 -10.86 11.02
CA SER A 255 -20.48 -9.99 9.85
C SER A 255 -19.14 -9.28 9.54
N PHE A 256 -18.80 -9.15 8.27
CA PHE A 256 -17.58 -8.46 7.83
C PHE A 256 -17.87 -7.37 6.84
N LEU A 257 -17.28 -6.20 7.05
CA LEU A 257 -17.10 -5.17 6.05
C LEU A 257 -15.61 -5.04 5.76
N LYS A 258 -15.17 -5.65 4.67
CA LYS A 258 -13.80 -5.56 4.18
C LYS A 258 -13.69 -4.38 3.22
N LEU A 259 -12.82 -3.43 3.55
CA LEU A 259 -12.53 -2.27 2.72
C LEU A 259 -11.28 -2.50 1.89
N GLY A 260 -11.42 -2.47 0.57
CA GLY A 260 -10.31 -2.39 -0.37
C GLY A 260 -10.04 -0.94 -0.77
N LEU A 261 -11.07 -0.08 -0.84
CA LEU A 261 -10.92 1.38 -0.88
C LEU A 261 -10.90 1.89 0.56
N THR A 262 -9.72 2.15 1.10
CA THR A 262 -9.53 2.52 2.50
C THR A 262 -9.37 4.02 2.72
N PHE A 263 -9.24 4.80 1.65
CA PHE A 263 -9.35 6.26 1.72
C PHE A 263 -9.88 6.84 0.41
N PRO A 264 -10.85 7.78 0.49
CA PRO A 264 -11.61 8.17 1.68
C PRO A 264 -12.53 7.05 2.17
N LEU A 265 -12.75 6.95 3.48
CA LEU A 265 -13.64 5.93 4.04
C LEU A 265 -15.09 6.13 3.58
N PRO A 266 -15.81 5.05 3.19
CA PRO A 266 -17.22 5.08 2.79
C PRO A 266 -18.12 5.16 4.04
N MET A 267 -18.20 6.33 4.66
CA MET A 267 -18.79 6.49 6.00
C MET A 267 -20.27 6.13 6.08
N ASP A 268 -21.03 6.30 5.00
CA ASP A 268 -22.46 5.93 5.01
C ASP A 268 -22.64 4.42 4.98
N LEU A 269 -21.81 3.69 4.22
CA LEU A 269 -21.76 2.23 4.26
C LEU A 269 -21.32 1.72 5.64
N ILE A 270 -20.34 2.38 6.26
CA ILE A 270 -19.87 2.04 7.61
C ILE A 270 -20.97 2.26 8.65
N ARG A 271 -21.74 3.35 8.57
CA ARG A 271 -22.89 3.62 9.46
C ARG A 271 -23.99 2.57 9.27
N ASP A 272 -24.34 2.28 8.03
CA ASP A 272 -25.34 1.26 7.71
C ASP A 272 -24.92 -0.11 8.26
N PHE A 273 -23.67 -0.52 8.03
CA PHE A 273 -23.11 -1.76 8.59
C PHE A 273 -23.13 -1.77 10.13
N ALA A 274 -22.66 -0.70 10.75
CA ALA A 274 -22.60 -0.58 12.21
C ALA A 274 -24.00 -0.66 12.86
N SER A 275 -25.04 -0.14 12.17
CA SER A 275 -26.41 -0.20 12.67
C SER A 275 -27.03 -1.61 12.67
N LYS A 276 -26.41 -2.55 11.96
CA LYS A 276 -26.89 -3.94 11.78
C LYS A 276 -26.18 -4.95 12.68
N VAL A 277 -25.27 -4.48 13.56
CA VAL A 277 -24.52 -5.35 14.45
C VAL A 277 -24.58 -4.83 15.90
N GLU A 278 -24.59 -5.75 16.87
CA GLU A 278 -24.65 -5.39 18.29
C GLU A 278 -23.29 -4.91 18.82
N LYS A 279 -22.20 -5.51 18.33
CA LYS A 279 -20.83 -5.16 18.72
C LYS A 279 -19.95 -5.02 17.50
N LEU A 280 -19.29 -3.85 17.38
CA LEU A 280 -18.43 -3.51 16.26
C LEU A 280 -16.96 -3.55 16.65
N TYR A 281 -16.17 -4.22 15.82
CA TYR A 281 -14.72 -4.23 15.90
C TYR A 281 -14.12 -3.56 14.67
N VAL A 282 -12.98 -2.86 14.85
CA VAL A 282 -12.11 -2.39 13.77
C VAL A 282 -10.76 -3.09 13.92
N ILE A 283 -10.44 -3.97 12.97
CA ILE A 283 -9.18 -4.74 12.99
C ILE A 283 -8.29 -4.26 11.87
N GLU A 284 -7.21 -3.58 12.25
CA GLU A 284 -6.24 -3.00 11.32
C GLU A 284 -4.82 -3.07 11.90
N GLU A 285 -3.80 -3.12 11.04
CA GLU A 285 -2.40 -3.05 11.45
C GLU A 285 -1.97 -1.60 11.68
N LEU A 286 -0.81 -1.41 12.32
CA LEU A 286 -0.18 -0.11 12.60
C LEU A 286 -1.07 0.83 13.42
N GLU A 287 -1.32 2.04 12.95
CA GLU A 287 -2.05 3.07 13.69
C GLU A 287 -3.59 2.92 13.57
N PRO A 288 -4.37 3.59 14.44
CA PRO A 288 -5.85 3.56 14.39
C PRO A 288 -6.40 4.44 13.26
N PHE A 289 -5.99 4.18 12.00
CA PHE A 289 -6.33 5.00 10.86
C PHE A 289 -7.83 4.99 10.52
N MET A 290 -8.43 3.78 10.47
CA MET A 290 -9.88 3.63 10.24
C MET A 290 -10.65 3.86 11.54
N GLU A 291 -10.18 3.30 12.63
CA GLU A 291 -10.80 3.40 13.96
C GLU A 291 -11.04 4.85 14.39
N ASP A 292 -10.02 5.70 14.27
CA ASP A 292 -10.11 7.11 14.66
C ASP A 292 -11.18 7.87 13.84
N GLN A 293 -11.27 7.61 12.54
CA GLN A 293 -12.26 8.24 11.67
C GLN A 293 -13.69 7.73 11.99
N ILE A 294 -13.82 6.44 12.29
CA ILE A 294 -15.10 5.82 12.67
C ILE A 294 -15.57 6.36 14.03
N LYS A 295 -14.68 6.42 15.01
CA LYS A 295 -14.98 7.00 16.34
C LYS A 295 -15.29 8.51 16.25
N ALA A 296 -14.55 9.25 15.43
CA ALA A 296 -14.82 10.67 15.19
C ALA A 296 -16.20 10.93 14.56
N ALA A 297 -16.73 9.96 13.81
CA ALA A 297 -18.09 10.00 13.27
C ALA A 297 -19.18 9.59 14.27
N GLY A 298 -18.83 9.37 15.55
CA GLY A 298 -19.74 8.98 16.62
C GLY A 298 -20.15 7.51 16.62
N ILE A 299 -19.45 6.64 15.90
CA ILE A 299 -19.73 5.20 15.83
C ILE A 299 -18.85 4.48 16.87
N PRO A 300 -19.44 3.90 17.93
CA PRO A 300 -18.65 3.18 18.93
C PRO A 300 -18.10 1.88 18.34
N CYS A 301 -16.81 1.63 18.55
CA CYS A 301 -16.15 0.41 18.10
C CYS A 301 -14.96 0.06 19.02
N VAL A 302 -14.58 -1.21 19.00
CA VAL A 302 -13.41 -1.76 19.70
C VAL A 302 -12.31 -1.98 18.66
N GLY A 303 -11.13 -1.41 18.87
CA GLY A 303 -10.01 -1.49 17.91
C GLY A 303 -8.66 -1.67 18.59
N LYS A 304 -7.82 -0.65 18.59
CA LYS A 304 -6.44 -0.71 19.11
C LYS A 304 -6.35 -0.99 20.63
N GLU A 305 -7.37 -0.68 21.38
CA GLU A 305 -7.46 -1.11 22.79
C GLU A 305 -7.40 -2.64 22.93
N LEU A 306 -7.85 -3.37 21.90
CA LEU A 306 -7.77 -4.82 21.81
C LEU A 306 -6.48 -5.30 21.14
N THR A 307 -6.16 -4.78 19.94
CA THR A 307 -5.04 -5.27 19.13
C THR A 307 -3.69 -4.69 19.53
N GLY A 308 -3.67 -3.51 20.15
CA GLY A 308 -2.44 -2.77 20.46
C GLY A 308 -1.84 -2.09 19.24
N LEU A 309 -0.71 -1.38 19.50
CA LEU A 309 0.00 -0.60 18.49
C LEU A 309 1.34 -1.21 18.07
N LEU A 310 1.80 -2.23 18.79
CA LEU A 310 3.14 -2.77 18.59
C LEU A 310 3.10 -4.03 17.73
N TYR A 311 3.99 -4.06 16.76
CA TYR A 311 4.27 -5.18 15.89
C TYR A 311 3.13 -5.53 14.92
N GLU A 312 3.41 -6.49 14.03
CA GLU A 312 2.42 -7.01 13.09
C GLU A 312 1.32 -7.80 13.79
N LEU A 313 0.13 -7.80 13.21
CA LEU A 313 -0.93 -8.69 13.62
C LEU A 313 -0.65 -10.11 13.11
N ASN A 314 -1.22 -11.09 13.83
CA ASN A 314 -1.28 -12.48 13.39
C ASN A 314 -2.47 -13.18 14.05
N THR A 315 -2.82 -14.35 13.55
CA THR A 315 -3.97 -15.11 14.03
C THR A 315 -3.86 -15.51 15.49
N GLN A 316 -2.67 -15.84 16.00
CA GLN A 316 -2.46 -16.21 17.39
C GLN A 316 -2.69 -15.03 18.35
N LEU A 317 -2.16 -13.85 17.99
CA LEU A 317 -2.38 -12.63 18.74
C LEU A 317 -3.88 -12.29 18.81
N LEU A 318 -4.57 -12.36 17.67
CA LEU A 318 -6.01 -12.10 17.63
C LEU A 318 -6.81 -13.14 18.41
N ARG A 319 -6.50 -14.44 18.33
CA ARG A 319 -7.14 -15.48 19.14
C ARG A 319 -7.00 -15.22 20.63
N GLN A 320 -5.80 -14.83 21.04
CA GLN A 320 -5.55 -14.48 22.45
C GLN A 320 -6.37 -13.27 22.88
N ARG A 321 -6.42 -12.23 22.06
CA ARG A 321 -7.03 -10.96 22.41
C ARG A 321 -8.55 -10.93 22.22
N VAL A 322 -9.06 -11.54 21.16
CA VAL A 322 -10.48 -11.58 20.83
C VAL A 322 -11.21 -12.68 21.61
N LEU A 323 -10.61 -13.89 21.67
CA LEU A 323 -11.24 -15.08 22.22
C LEU A 323 -10.76 -15.43 23.65
N GLY A 324 -9.76 -14.71 24.19
CA GLY A 324 -9.14 -15.04 25.45
C GLY A 324 -8.39 -16.38 25.46
N GLN A 325 -8.14 -16.96 24.28
CA GLN A 325 -7.45 -18.24 24.14
C GLN A 325 -5.96 -18.07 24.41
N LYS A 326 -5.35 -19.03 25.09
CA LYS A 326 -3.91 -19.02 25.29
C LYS A 326 -3.22 -19.27 23.94
N ALA A 327 -2.23 -18.44 23.60
CA ALA A 327 -1.44 -18.64 22.39
C ALA A 327 -0.68 -19.98 22.48
N ASP A 328 -0.84 -20.82 21.47
CA ASP A 328 -0.13 -22.09 21.34
C ASP A 328 1.12 -21.89 20.46
N TYR A 329 2.14 -21.27 21.06
CA TYR A 329 3.43 -21.16 20.40
C TYR A 329 4.24 -22.43 20.67
N ARG A 330 4.56 -23.17 19.63
CA ARG A 330 5.57 -24.22 19.73
C ARG A 330 6.94 -23.59 20.00
N THR A 331 7.36 -23.65 21.24
CA THR A 331 8.71 -23.21 21.61
C THR A 331 9.68 -24.34 21.35
N VAL A 332 10.77 -24.09 20.66
CA VAL A 332 11.93 -24.97 20.52
C VAL A 332 12.99 -24.47 21.50
N ASP A 333 13.49 -25.37 22.34
CA ASP A 333 14.56 -25.05 23.30
C ASP A 333 15.95 -25.01 22.59
N VAL A 334 16.03 -24.20 21.54
CA VAL A 334 17.24 -23.96 20.77
C VAL A 334 17.39 -22.45 20.58
N ALA A 335 18.46 -21.91 21.12
CA ALA A 335 18.80 -20.51 20.85
C ALA A 335 19.05 -20.32 19.33
N PRO A 336 18.34 -19.40 18.66
CA PRO A 336 18.56 -19.14 17.24
C PRO A 336 19.98 -18.63 17.03
N ALA A 337 20.65 -19.14 16.00
CA ALA A 337 21.96 -18.63 15.62
C ALA A 337 21.85 -17.13 15.30
N ASN A 338 22.76 -16.34 15.85
CA ASN A 338 22.87 -14.94 15.50
C ASN A 338 23.22 -14.81 14.00
N ARG A 339 22.37 -14.16 13.22
CA ARG A 339 22.53 -13.93 11.79
C ARG A 339 22.62 -12.42 11.52
N PRO A 340 23.76 -11.78 11.82
CA PRO A 340 23.95 -10.38 11.49
C PRO A 340 23.92 -10.20 9.97
N PRO A 341 23.54 -9.02 9.47
CA PRO A 341 23.62 -8.72 8.05
C PRO A 341 25.01 -9.03 7.50
N ALA A 342 25.08 -9.77 6.40
CA ALA A 342 26.32 -10.17 5.76
C ALA A 342 26.32 -9.73 4.30
N LEU A 343 27.50 -9.30 3.82
CA LEU A 343 27.68 -8.95 2.41
C LEU A 343 27.73 -10.23 1.57
N CYS A 344 26.94 -10.28 0.51
CA CYS A 344 26.93 -11.41 -0.41
C CYS A 344 28.30 -11.67 -1.06
N PRO A 345 28.61 -12.90 -1.48
CA PRO A 345 29.77 -13.17 -2.34
C PRO A 345 29.70 -12.31 -3.61
N GLY A 346 30.80 -11.62 -3.94
CA GLY A 346 30.85 -10.72 -5.11
C GLY A 346 30.21 -9.34 -4.91
N CYS A 347 29.67 -9.03 -3.73
CA CYS A 347 29.09 -7.73 -3.44
C CYS A 347 30.13 -6.59 -3.62
N PRO A 348 29.84 -5.55 -4.42
CA PRO A 348 30.77 -4.43 -4.64
C PRO A 348 31.09 -3.66 -3.35
N HIS A 349 30.18 -3.64 -2.38
CA HIS A 349 30.41 -3.02 -1.06
C HIS A 349 31.55 -3.68 -0.28
N ARG A 350 31.89 -4.94 -0.54
CA ARG A 350 33.02 -5.60 0.13
C ARG A 350 34.34 -4.88 -0.13
N GLY A 351 34.61 -4.54 -1.39
CA GLY A 351 35.82 -3.80 -1.76
C GLY A 351 35.86 -2.43 -1.11
N PHE A 352 34.73 -1.74 -1.11
CA PHE A 352 34.60 -0.43 -0.46
C PHE A 352 34.87 -0.52 1.05
N PHE A 353 34.15 -1.37 1.76
CA PHE A 353 34.31 -1.52 3.21
C PHE A 353 35.70 -2.06 3.62
N TYR A 354 36.27 -2.97 2.81
CA TYR A 354 37.64 -3.43 3.05
C TYR A 354 38.62 -2.26 2.95
N THR A 355 38.56 -1.48 1.89
CA THR A 355 39.43 -0.32 1.69
C THR A 355 39.21 0.72 2.79
N LEU A 356 37.96 1.00 3.14
CA LEU A 356 37.62 1.94 4.21
C LEU A 356 38.19 1.48 5.56
N SER A 357 38.07 0.19 5.92
CA SER A 357 38.62 -0.36 7.16
C SER A 357 40.13 -0.24 7.23
N LYS A 358 40.84 -0.39 6.11
CA LYS A 358 42.28 -0.21 6.03
C LYS A 358 42.72 1.24 6.17
N ARG A 359 41.96 2.16 5.52
CA ARG A 359 42.29 3.58 5.56
C ARG A 359 41.76 4.33 6.79
N SER A 360 40.77 3.80 7.49
CA SER A 360 40.27 4.38 8.76
C SER A 360 41.29 4.28 9.90
N GLU A 361 42.28 3.43 9.78
CA GLU A 361 43.46 3.40 10.69
C GLU A 361 44.34 4.65 10.51
N GLU A 362 44.42 5.19 9.28
CA GLU A 362 45.20 6.40 8.99
C GLU A 362 44.45 7.67 9.37
N ARG A 363 43.12 7.68 9.23
CA ARG A 363 42.24 8.74 9.70
C ARG A 363 41.46 8.25 10.90
N ARG A 364 41.90 8.53 12.08
CA ARG A 364 41.20 8.29 13.34
C ARG A 364 39.93 9.15 13.44
N VAL A 365 39.00 8.94 12.48
CA VAL A 365 37.72 9.61 12.45
C VAL A 365 36.97 9.28 13.74
N GLY A 366 36.74 10.30 14.57
CA GLY A 366 36.08 10.18 15.86
C GLY A 366 37.01 10.22 17.08
N LYS A 367 38.34 10.06 16.96
CA LYS A 367 39.25 10.32 18.09
C LYS A 367 39.62 11.79 18.24
N GLU A 368 39.61 12.55 17.16
CA GLU A 368 39.88 14.00 17.19
C GLU A 368 38.74 14.79 17.87
N CYS A 369 37.52 14.34 17.77
CA CYS A 369 36.38 14.96 18.48
C CYS A 369 36.37 14.68 19.98
N ARG A 370 37.03 13.62 20.48
CA ARG A 370 37.11 13.29 21.91
C ARG A 370 38.21 14.02 22.66
N LYS A 371 39.12 14.71 21.95
CA LYS A 371 40.23 15.49 22.58
C LYS A 371 39.96 16.97 22.70
N ARG A 372 38.78 17.46 22.33
CA ARG A 372 38.38 18.88 22.45
C ARG A 372 37.16 19.08 23.36
N GLY A 373 36.92 18.17 24.27
CA GLY A 373 35.95 18.30 25.36
C GLY A 373 36.66 18.21 26.71
#